data_0d7618fc16e16c47844161ce7d97ad11
#
_entry.id   0d7618fc16e16c47844161ce7d97ad11
#
_cell.length_a   1.000
_cell.length_b   1.000
_cell.length_c   1.000
_cell.angle_alpha   90.00
_cell.angle_beta   90.00
_cell.angle_gamma   90.00
#
_symmetry.space_group_name_H-M   'P 1'
#
loop_
_entity.id
_entity.type
_entity.pdbx_description
1 polymer ?
#
loop_
_entity_poly.entity_id
_entity_poly.type
_entity_poly.pdbx_seq_one_letter_code
_entity_poly.pdbx_strand_id
1 'polypeptide(L)'
;IAAEPVFSESQLARALITTEATHITPLIALNKSDLVEPFARAWERLQPYRNRGKEGQHYGVLPLCLTQSNEVDREVLLQHLRGKVTLVLGPSGSGKSTLINLLVPGATVLTGEISQALNSGKHTTTSTHWYWVDAERTTALIDSPGFQEFGLHHIAPMQLASCMPDIAAHANDCRFYNCTHLHEPGCGVLDALKMPPSAGGISATRYKIYSDLFAELSQPRY
;
A
#
# COMPACT_ATOMS: atom_id res chain seq x y z
N ILE A 1 6.28 2.22 1.55
CA ILE A 1 7.19 1.12 1.18
C ILE A 1 8.55 1.68 0.75
N ALA A 2 9.55 0.85 0.55
CA ALA A 2 10.87 1.26 0.09
C ALA A 2 11.43 0.26 -0.93
N ALA A 3 12.46 0.69 -1.68
CA ALA A 3 13.22 -0.20 -2.54
C ALA A 3 13.94 -1.28 -1.72
N GLU A 4 14.46 -0.90 -0.53
CA GLU A 4 15.03 -1.80 0.48
C GLU A 4 14.61 -1.34 1.89
N PRO A 5 14.28 -2.30 2.79
CA PRO A 5 14.09 -3.72 2.53
C PRO A 5 12.99 -4.00 1.52
N VAL A 6 13.10 -5.12 0.79
CA VAL A 6 12.12 -5.52 -0.23
C VAL A 6 10.73 -5.61 0.40
N PHE A 7 9.77 -4.85 -0.14
CA PHE A 7 8.42 -4.84 0.40
C PHE A 7 7.63 -6.12 0.06
N SER A 8 6.72 -6.49 0.93
CA SER A 8 5.77 -7.58 0.69
C SER A 8 4.55 -7.08 -0.11
N GLU A 9 4.31 -7.65 -1.28
CA GLU A 9 3.13 -7.32 -2.09
C GLU A 9 1.83 -7.75 -1.41
N SER A 10 1.85 -8.85 -0.64
CA SER A 10 0.70 -9.28 0.14
C SER A 10 0.35 -8.26 1.24
N GLN A 11 1.34 -7.74 1.95
CA GLN A 11 1.11 -6.68 2.93
C GLN A 11 0.61 -5.38 2.28
N LEU A 12 1.19 -4.97 1.16
CA LEU A 12 0.71 -3.81 0.40
C LEU A 12 -0.75 -4.00 -0.03
N ALA A 13 -1.08 -5.18 -0.54
CA ALA A 13 -2.45 -5.51 -0.94
C ALA A 13 -3.44 -5.43 0.23
N ARG A 14 -3.09 -5.94 1.41
CA ARG A 14 -3.94 -5.86 2.61
C ARG A 14 -4.25 -4.41 3.00
N ALA A 15 -3.24 -3.54 2.97
CA ALA A 15 -3.45 -2.12 3.22
C ALA A 15 -4.38 -1.48 2.18
N LEU A 16 -4.15 -1.74 0.90
CA LEU A 16 -4.98 -1.20 -0.18
C LEU A 16 -6.42 -1.72 -0.11
N ILE A 17 -6.62 -3.01 0.16
CA ILE A 17 -7.94 -3.61 0.37
C ILE A 17 -8.68 -2.91 1.52
N THR A 18 -7.99 -2.62 2.62
CA THR A 18 -8.59 -1.89 3.75
C THR A 18 -8.99 -0.47 3.34
N THR A 19 -8.17 0.23 2.56
CA THR A 19 -8.51 1.59 2.09
C THR A 19 -9.69 1.58 1.13
N GLU A 20 -9.78 0.61 0.24
CA GLU A 20 -10.94 0.43 -0.66
C GLU A 20 -12.23 0.14 0.13
N ALA A 21 -12.16 -0.78 1.10
CA ALA A 21 -13.30 -1.14 1.93
C ALA A 21 -13.83 0.02 2.80
N THR A 22 -12.94 0.96 3.16
CA THR A 22 -13.27 2.13 4.00
C THR A 22 -13.40 3.43 3.21
N HIS A 23 -13.28 3.38 1.88
CA HIS A 23 -13.32 4.54 0.98
C HIS A 23 -12.28 5.63 1.31
N ILE A 24 -11.10 5.22 1.78
CA ILE A 24 -9.96 6.11 2.03
C ILE A 24 -9.09 6.10 0.77
N THR A 25 -8.73 7.29 0.28
CA THR A 25 -7.85 7.41 -0.89
C THR A 25 -6.40 7.05 -0.53
N PRO A 26 -5.83 5.96 -1.08
CA PRO A 26 -4.46 5.59 -0.82
C PRO A 26 -3.47 6.32 -1.74
N LEU A 27 -2.27 6.58 -1.20
CA LEU A 27 -1.11 7.05 -1.92
C LEU A 27 0.06 6.12 -1.62
N ILE A 28 0.64 5.50 -2.64
CA ILE A 28 1.79 4.62 -2.48
C ILE A 28 3.06 5.45 -2.63
N ALA A 29 3.86 5.56 -1.58
CA ALA A 29 5.18 6.16 -1.63
C ALA A 29 6.24 5.07 -1.73
N LEU A 30 7.06 5.06 -2.79
CA LEU A 30 8.22 4.19 -2.94
C LEU A 30 9.47 5.00 -2.65
N ASN A 31 10.05 4.79 -1.47
CA ASN A 31 11.22 5.49 -0.98
C ASN A 31 12.54 4.81 -1.41
N LYS A 32 13.65 5.53 -1.25
CA LYS A 32 15.03 5.14 -1.56
C LYS A 32 15.29 5.01 -3.07
N SER A 33 14.83 6.02 -3.83
CA SER A 33 15.08 6.08 -5.28
C SER A 33 16.56 6.29 -5.64
N ASP A 34 17.39 6.65 -4.67
CA ASP A 34 18.86 6.68 -4.75
C ASP A 34 19.50 5.29 -4.95
N LEU A 35 18.81 4.23 -4.53
CA LEU A 35 19.24 2.84 -4.74
C LEU A 35 18.79 2.36 -6.13
N VAL A 36 19.52 2.73 -7.18
CA VAL A 36 19.09 2.62 -8.60
C VAL A 36 18.56 1.23 -8.96
N GLU A 37 19.36 0.16 -8.77
CA GLU A 37 18.91 -1.20 -9.15
C GLU A 37 17.79 -1.76 -8.25
N PRO A 38 17.87 -1.67 -6.91
CA PRO A 38 16.77 -2.07 -6.04
C PRO A 38 15.49 -1.30 -6.33
N PHE A 39 15.60 0.00 -6.62
CA PHE A 39 14.46 0.84 -6.95
C PHE A 39 13.81 0.42 -8.27
N ALA A 40 14.60 0.16 -9.31
CA ALA A 40 14.09 -0.30 -10.60
C ALA A 40 13.28 -1.61 -10.45
N ARG A 41 13.81 -2.59 -9.69
CA ARG A 41 13.09 -3.84 -9.40
C ARG A 41 11.79 -3.60 -8.61
N ALA A 42 11.85 -2.75 -7.59
CA ALA A 42 10.67 -2.39 -6.79
C ALA A 42 9.62 -1.65 -7.64
N TRP A 43 10.06 -0.75 -8.51
CA TRP A 43 9.21 0.00 -9.42
C TRP A 43 8.50 -0.90 -10.43
N GLU A 44 9.20 -1.91 -10.96
CA GLU A 44 8.60 -2.92 -11.85
C GLU A 44 7.53 -3.74 -11.12
N ARG A 45 7.81 -4.20 -9.89
CA ARG A 45 6.83 -4.92 -9.05
C ARG A 45 5.57 -4.10 -8.74
N LEU A 46 5.65 -2.77 -8.78
CA LEU A 46 4.48 -1.90 -8.62
C LEU A 46 3.70 -1.69 -9.92
N GLN A 47 4.15 -2.23 -11.05
CA GLN A 47 3.47 -2.07 -12.33
C GLN A 47 1.98 -2.46 -12.27
N PRO A 48 1.55 -3.56 -11.63
CA PRO A 48 0.13 -3.91 -11.51
C PRO A 48 -0.71 -2.88 -10.73
N TYR A 49 -0.08 -2.07 -9.90
CA TYR A 49 -0.75 -1.03 -9.09
C TYR A 49 -0.80 0.32 -9.81
N ARG A 50 0.15 0.59 -10.71
CA ARG A 50 0.30 1.86 -11.45
C ARG A 50 -0.46 1.89 -12.76
N ASN A 51 -0.35 0.81 -13.55
CA ASN A 51 -0.87 0.71 -14.92
C ASN A 51 -2.10 -0.19 -14.95
N ARG A 52 -3.25 0.40 -14.89
CA ARG A 52 -4.50 -0.32 -15.11
C ARG A 52 -5.19 0.29 -16.31
N GLY A 53 -5.40 -0.48 -17.34
CA GLY A 53 -5.83 -0.10 -18.67
C GLY A 53 -7.14 0.68 -18.83
N LYS A 54 -7.77 1.13 -17.75
CA LYS A 54 -8.92 2.03 -17.77
C LYS A 54 -8.63 3.24 -16.89
N GLU A 55 -9.00 4.42 -17.36
CA GLU A 55 -8.88 5.68 -16.61
C GLU A 55 -9.56 5.55 -15.24
N GLY A 56 -8.87 5.99 -14.19
CA GLY A 56 -9.40 6.03 -12.82
C GLY A 56 -9.16 4.78 -11.97
N GLN A 57 -8.52 3.72 -12.47
CA GLN A 57 -8.31 2.46 -11.74
C GLN A 57 -6.86 2.23 -11.27
N HIS A 58 -6.05 3.26 -11.12
CA HIS A 58 -4.68 3.15 -10.65
C HIS A 58 -4.48 3.92 -9.35
N TYR A 59 -3.57 3.43 -8.53
CA TYR A 59 -3.13 4.15 -7.35
C TYR A 59 -2.08 5.19 -7.73
N GLY A 60 -2.11 6.35 -7.07
CA GLY A 60 -0.99 7.27 -7.11
C GLY A 60 0.25 6.59 -6.52
N VAL A 61 1.34 6.57 -7.28
CA VAL A 61 2.63 6.05 -6.81
C VAL A 61 3.68 7.14 -6.96
N LEU A 62 4.28 7.56 -5.83
CA LEU A 62 5.33 8.56 -5.79
C LEU A 62 6.70 7.91 -5.60
N PRO A 63 7.65 8.11 -6.51
CA PRO A 63 9.05 7.83 -6.28
C PRO A 63 9.62 8.89 -5.32
N LEU A 64 10.31 8.49 -4.27
CA LEU A 64 10.86 9.39 -3.25
C LEU A 64 12.29 9.02 -2.88
N CYS A 65 13.06 10.04 -2.48
CA CYS A 65 14.33 9.92 -1.80
C CYS A 65 14.29 10.79 -0.53
N LEU A 66 13.90 10.22 0.61
CA LEU A 66 13.71 10.94 1.86
C LEU A 66 15.03 11.22 2.61
N THR A 67 16.16 11.35 1.90
CA THR A 67 17.42 11.78 2.49
C THR A 67 17.37 13.27 2.82
N GLN A 68 18.19 13.72 3.77
CA GLN A 68 18.09 14.97 4.51
C GLN A 68 18.08 16.29 3.71
N SER A 69 18.14 16.26 2.39
CA SER A 69 18.30 17.48 1.57
C SER A 69 17.30 17.57 0.41
N ASN A 70 16.29 16.73 0.33
CA ASN A 70 15.43 16.71 -0.83
C ASN A 70 14.17 17.58 -0.66
N GLU A 71 14.35 18.90 -0.80
CA GLU A 71 13.24 19.88 -0.80
C GLU A 71 12.22 19.60 -1.91
N VAL A 72 12.65 18.98 -3.02
CA VAL A 72 11.76 18.65 -4.13
C VAL A 72 10.75 17.58 -3.71
N ASP A 73 11.22 16.49 -3.12
CA ASP A 73 10.33 15.42 -2.65
C ASP A 73 9.44 15.89 -1.49
N ARG A 74 9.99 16.77 -0.64
CA ARG A 74 9.19 17.41 0.42
C ARG A 74 8.02 18.19 -0.15
N GLU A 75 8.24 19.04 -1.15
CA GLU A 75 7.17 19.84 -1.75
C GLU A 75 6.17 18.95 -2.50
N VAL A 76 6.61 17.95 -3.24
CA VAL A 76 5.74 16.97 -3.90
C VAL A 76 4.84 16.27 -2.89
N LEU A 77 5.38 15.82 -1.75
CA LEU A 77 4.58 15.21 -0.68
C LEU A 77 3.58 16.21 -0.11
N LEU A 78 3.99 17.43 0.21
CA LEU A 78 3.11 18.46 0.76
C LEU A 78 1.94 18.79 -0.16
N GLN A 79 2.13 18.81 -1.49
CA GLN A 79 1.06 19.01 -2.46
C GLN A 79 -0.04 17.93 -2.35
N HIS A 80 0.35 16.68 -2.06
CA HIS A 80 -0.60 15.59 -1.90
C HIS A 80 -1.29 15.57 -0.53
N LEU A 81 -0.62 16.08 0.50
CA LEU A 81 -1.05 15.98 1.90
C LEU A 81 -1.79 17.21 2.40
N ARG A 82 -1.57 18.39 1.78
CA ARG A 82 -2.09 19.69 2.24
C ARG A 82 -3.62 19.66 2.45
N GLY A 83 -4.05 20.12 3.61
CA GLY A 83 -5.46 20.15 4.00
C GLY A 83 -6.07 18.77 4.33
N LYS A 84 -5.24 17.76 4.54
CA LYS A 84 -5.70 16.39 4.81
C LYS A 84 -5.14 15.85 6.12
N VAL A 85 -5.85 14.90 6.68
CA VAL A 85 -5.35 14.02 7.75
C VAL A 85 -4.92 12.71 7.10
N THR A 86 -3.63 12.40 7.20
CA THR A 86 -3.04 11.26 6.49
C THR A 86 -2.46 10.24 7.45
N LEU A 87 -2.94 9.01 7.39
CA LEU A 87 -2.36 7.88 8.11
C LEU A 87 -1.11 7.38 7.36
N VAL A 88 0.02 7.34 8.05
CA VAL A 88 1.30 6.87 7.51
C VAL A 88 1.50 5.40 7.90
N LEU A 89 1.54 4.53 6.90
CA LEU A 89 1.72 3.10 7.06
C LEU A 89 2.94 2.61 6.30
N GLY A 90 3.60 1.60 6.82
CA GLY A 90 4.70 0.96 6.11
C GLY A 90 5.54 0.05 7.02
N PRO A 91 6.28 -0.90 6.43
CA PRO A 91 7.14 -1.80 7.19
C PRO A 91 8.29 -1.06 7.89
N SER A 92 8.95 -1.73 8.83
CA SER A 92 10.17 -1.20 9.43
C SER A 92 11.24 -0.94 8.37
N GLY A 93 11.99 0.14 8.50
CA GLY A 93 13.03 0.54 7.54
C GLY A 93 12.52 1.16 6.24
N SER A 94 11.21 1.35 6.05
CA SER A 94 10.66 2.01 4.84
C SER A 94 10.85 3.53 4.81
N GLY A 95 11.22 4.15 5.93
CA GLY A 95 11.46 5.60 6.02
C GLY A 95 10.33 6.41 6.65
N LYS A 96 9.39 5.80 7.38
CA LYS A 96 8.29 6.53 8.08
C LYS A 96 8.79 7.62 9.00
N SER A 97 9.73 7.30 9.91
CA SER A 97 10.31 8.28 10.83
C SER A 97 11.04 9.40 10.09
N THR A 98 11.73 9.09 9.00
CA THR A 98 12.40 10.09 8.15
C THR A 98 11.37 11.02 7.48
N LEU A 99 10.26 10.46 6.98
CA LEU A 99 9.17 11.23 6.39
C LEU A 99 8.53 12.19 7.42
N ILE A 100 8.29 11.72 8.63
CA ILE A 100 7.72 12.55 9.70
C ILE A 100 8.69 13.66 10.05
N ASN A 101 9.97 13.36 10.25
CA ASN A 101 11.00 14.37 10.55
C ASN A 101 11.18 15.39 9.42
N LEU A 102 10.97 14.99 8.16
CA LEU A 102 11.03 15.87 6.99
C LEU A 102 9.85 16.85 6.94
N LEU A 103 8.65 16.38 7.27
CA LEU A 103 7.40 17.13 7.06
C LEU A 103 6.94 17.90 8.29
N VAL A 104 7.26 17.42 9.50
CA VAL A 104 6.75 17.99 10.75
C VAL A 104 7.82 18.86 11.40
N PRO A 105 7.61 20.19 11.55
CA PRO A 105 8.57 21.09 12.18
C PRO A 105 8.88 20.65 13.62
N GLY A 106 10.15 20.47 13.93
CA GLY A 106 10.63 20.12 15.27
C GLY A 106 10.36 18.68 15.70
N ALA A 107 9.86 17.81 14.83
CA ALA A 107 9.75 16.39 15.14
C ALA A 107 11.16 15.76 15.25
N THR A 108 11.35 14.94 16.29
CA THR A 108 12.60 14.19 16.54
C THR A 108 12.28 12.71 16.73
N VAL A 109 11.59 12.14 15.75
CA VAL A 109 11.27 10.70 15.77
C VAL A 109 12.54 9.91 15.50
N LEU A 110 12.83 8.92 16.35
CA LEU A 110 14.03 8.09 16.20
C LEU A 110 13.97 7.31 14.89
N THR A 111 15.01 7.47 14.06
CA THR A 111 15.15 6.70 12.81
C THR A 111 15.78 5.34 13.11
N GLY A 112 15.52 4.35 12.23
CA GLY A 112 15.94 2.96 12.45
C GLY A 112 17.46 2.74 12.61
N GLU A 113 18.30 3.60 12.06
CA GLU A 113 19.76 3.55 12.24
C GLU A 113 20.18 3.86 13.68
N ILE A 114 19.51 4.82 14.32
CA ILE A 114 19.76 5.18 15.72
C ILE A 114 19.20 4.08 16.65
N SER A 115 18.09 3.44 16.31
CA SER A 115 17.52 2.36 17.13
C SER A 115 18.35 1.08 17.10
N GLN A 116 19.11 0.82 16.03
CA GLN A 116 20.09 -0.28 15.96
C GLN A 116 21.31 0.02 16.81
N ALA A 117 21.77 1.27 16.84
CA ALA A 117 22.94 1.69 17.64
C ALA A 117 22.67 1.64 19.15
N LEU A 118 21.43 1.80 19.58
CA LEU A 118 21.03 1.75 20.99
C LEU A 118 20.80 0.32 21.53
N ASN A 119 21.06 -0.70 20.71
CA ASN A 119 21.16 -2.13 21.08
C ASN A 119 20.06 -2.68 22.00
N SER A 120 18.89 -2.10 21.96
CA SER A 120 17.73 -2.60 22.69
C SER A 120 16.71 -3.13 21.70
N GLY A 121 16.62 -4.43 21.62
CA GLY A 121 15.67 -5.12 20.76
C GLY A 121 14.25 -4.56 20.90
N LYS A 122 13.59 -4.37 19.75
CA LYS A 122 12.19 -3.98 19.62
C LYS A 122 11.85 -2.55 20.04
N HIS A 123 12.23 -1.56 19.22
CA HIS A 123 11.47 -0.31 19.15
C HIS A 123 10.72 -0.24 17.81
N THR A 124 9.72 -1.08 17.68
CA THR A 124 8.59 -0.82 16.82
C THR A 124 7.77 0.26 17.53
N THR A 125 7.36 1.32 16.84
CA THR A 125 6.41 2.30 17.37
C THR A 125 5.22 1.55 17.95
N THR A 126 5.03 1.61 19.26
CA THR A 126 3.99 0.84 19.99
C THR A 126 2.74 1.67 20.22
N SER A 127 2.78 2.96 19.88
CA SER A 127 1.69 3.92 20.06
C SER A 127 1.43 4.71 18.80
N THR A 128 0.16 5.08 18.59
CA THR A 128 -0.23 5.98 17.50
C THR A 128 0.06 7.42 17.94
N HIS A 129 0.73 8.19 17.08
CA HIS A 129 1.05 9.58 17.30
C HIS A 129 0.43 10.47 16.23
N TRP A 130 -0.08 11.62 16.67
CA TRP A 130 -0.65 12.66 15.80
C TRP A 130 0.32 13.84 15.70
N TYR A 131 0.63 14.27 14.48
CA TYR A 131 1.53 15.38 14.20
C TYR A 131 0.86 16.42 13.31
N TRP A 132 0.93 17.70 13.69
CA TRP A 132 0.54 18.79 12.81
C TRP A 132 1.71 19.17 11.91
N VAL A 133 1.46 19.26 10.60
CA VAL A 133 2.47 19.60 9.59
C VAL A 133 2.59 21.13 9.44
N ASP A 134 1.49 21.84 9.64
CA ASP A 134 1.41 23.29 9.50
C ASP A 134 0.93 23.96 10.82
N ALA A 135 1.25 25.27 10.98
CA ALA A 135 0.88 26.05 12.15
C ALA A 135 -0.63 26.28 12.24
N GLU A 136 -1.31 26.33 11.11
CA GLU A 136 -2.76 26.53 10.97
C GLU A 136 -3.55 25.27 11.35
N ARG A 137 -2.87 24.14 11.57
CA ARG A 137 -3.46 22.84 11.90
C ARG A 137 -4.48 22.35 10.88
N THR A 138 -4.18 22.55 9.61
CA THR A 138 -5.00 22.10 8.49
C THR A 138 -4.53 20.77 7.92
N THR A 139 -3.25 20.43 8.11
CA THR A 139 -2.61 19.21 7.61
C THR A 139 -2.04 18.40 8.77
N ALA A 140 -2.37 17.13 8.85
CA ALA A 140 -1.87 16.26 9.92
C ALA A 140 -1.36 14.92 9.39
N LEU A 141 -0.39 14.36 10.09
CA LEU A 141 0.07 12.99 9.93
C LEU A 141 -0.27 12.17 11.17
N ILE A 142 -0.71 10.96 10.95
CA ILE A 142 -0.91 9.95 11.99
C ILE A 142 0.13 8.86 11.78
N ASP A 143 1.10 8.73 12.69
CA ASP A 143 2.04 7.61 12.71
C ASP A 143 1.40 6.45 13.47
N SER A 144 1.24 5.33 12.79
CA SER A 144 0.67 4.12 13.35
C SER A 144 1.76 3.06 13.58
N PRO A 145 1.67 2.30 14.68
CA PRO A 145 2.53 1.15 14.88
C PRO A 145 2.38 0.18 13.72
N GLY A 146 3.51 -0.38 13.33
CA GLY A 146 3.80 -1.08 12.10
C GLY A 146 2.73 -1.97 11.48
N PHE A 147 2.81 -2.01 10.21
CA PHE A 147 2.14 -2.74 9.15
C PHE A 147 1.95 -4.28 9.36
N GLN A 148 2.34 -4.85 10.50
CA GLN A 148 2.42 -6.31 10.67
C GLN A 148 1.07 -7.00 10.87
N GLU A 149 0.00 -6.26 11.18
CA GLU A 149 -1.28 -6.83 11.61
C GLU A 149 -2.51 -6.23 10.91
N PHE A 150 -2.41 -5.90 9.62
CA PHE A 150 -3.62 -5.58 8.87
C PHE A 150 -4.47 -6.85 8.67
N GLY A 151 -5.21 -7.19 9.72
CA GLY A 151 -6.23 -8.22 9.64
C GLY A 151 -7.41 -7.73 8.81
N LEU A 152 -7.75 -8.48 7.76
CA LEU A 152 -8.93 -8.20 6.92
C LEU A 152 -10.21 -8.82 7.52
N HIS A 153 -10.25 -9.01 8.85
CA HIS A 153 -11.32 -9.72 9.54
C HIS A 153 -12.72 -9.11 9.41
N HIS A 154 -12.77 -7.84 9.03
CA HIS A 154 -14.01 -7.09 8.81
C HIS A 154 -14.53 -7.24 7.37
N ILE A 155 -13.81 -7.92 6.49
CA ILE A 155 -14.17 -8.12 5.08
C ILE A 155 -14.69 -9.54 4.91
N ALA A 156 -15.91 -9.67 4.39
CA ALA A 156 -16.44 -10.98 4.01
C ALA A 156 -15.71 -11.52 2.76
N PRO A 157 -15.48 -12.84 2.64
CA PRO A 157 -14.78 -13.41 1.49
C PRO A 157 -15.34 -12.95 0.14
N MET A 158 -16.67 -12.89 0.02
CA MET A 158 -17.34 -12.46 -1.21
C MET A 158 -17.21 -10.96 -1.52
N GLN A 159 -16.80 -10.14 -0.55
CA GLN A 159 -16.52 -8.72 -0.74
C GLN A 159 -15.09 -8.45 -1.21
N LEU A 160 -14.20 -9.43 -1.08
CA LEU A 160 -12.78 -9.25 -1.37
C LEU A 160 -12.54 -8.78 -2.81
N ALA A 161 -13.25 -9.35 -3.78
CA ALA A 161 -13.12 -8.98 -5.19
C ALA A 161 -13.41 -7.50 -5.43
N SER A 162 -14.43 -6.93 -4.78
CA SER A 162 -14.79 -5.51 -4.92
C SER A 162 -13.75 -4.56 -4.32
N CYS A 163 -12.95 -5.04 -3.37
CA CYS A 163 -11.84 -4.28 -2.74
C CYS A 163 -10.51 -4.42 -3.50
N MET A 164 -10.50 -5.10 -4.64
CA MET A 164 -9.34 -5.22 -5.51
C MET A 164 -9.73 -4.74 -6.92
N PRO A 165 -9.48 -3.46 -7.27
CA PRO A 165 -10.00 -2.85 -8.49
C PRO A 165 -9.65 -3.58 -9.79
N ASP A 166 -8.49 -4.26 -9.83
CA ASP A 166 -8.08 -5.10 -10.97
C ASP A 166 -8.93 -6.38 -11.10
N ILE A 167 -9.36 -6.95 -9.98
CA ILE A 167 -10.30 -8.09 -9.95
C ILE A 167 -11.72 -7.60 -10.22
N ALA A 168 -12.13 -6.52 -9.55
CA ALA A 168 -13.46 -5.94 -9.68
C ALA A 168 -13.80 -5.54 -11.11
N ALA A 169 -12.81 -5.07 -11.88
CA ALA A 169 -12.99 -4.69 -13.29
C ALA A 169 -13.52 -5.81 -14.18
N HIS A 170 -13.31 -7.07 -13.80
CA HIS A 170 -13.71 -8.27 -14.56
C HIS A 170 -14.80 -9.09 -13.86
N ALA A 171 -15.19 -8.71 -12.64
CA ALA A 171 -16.18 -9.46 -11.87
C ALA A 171 -17.58 -9.43 -12.52
N ASN A 172 -17.91 -8.35 -13.19
CA ASN A 172 -19.20 -8.21 -13.89
C ASN A 172 -19.30 -9.06 -15.18
N ASP A 173 -18.18 -9.57 -15.68
CA ASP A 173 -18.11 -10.43 -16.85
C ASP A 173 -18.34 -11.90 -16.49
N CYS A 174 -18.56 -12.21 -15.21
CA CYS A 174 -18.79 -13.57 -14.74
C CYS A 174 -20.20 -14.06 -15.07
N ARG A 175 -20.30 -15.33 -15.47
CA ARG A 175 -21.59 -15.98 -15.73
C ARG A 175 -22.48 -16.07 -14.49
N PHE A 176 -21.87 -16.20 -13.29
CA PHE A 176 -22.59 -16.41 -12.04
C PHE A 176 -22.42 -15.22 -11.12
N TYR A 177 -23.50 -14.73 -10.51
CA TYR A 177 -23.52 -13.59 -9.60
C TYR A 177 -22.75 -13.84 -8.29
N ASN A 178 -22.63 -15.11 -7.87
CA ASN A 178 -21.91 -15.54 -6.68
C ASN A 178 -20.57 -16.21 -7.02
N CYS A 179 -19.93 -15.78 -8.10
CA CYS A 179 -18.63 -16.30 -8.53
C CYS A 179 -17.56 -16.00 -7.48
N THR A 180 -16.83 -17.03 -7.08
CA THR A 180 -15.68 -16.87 -6.16
C THR A 180 -14.39 -16.50 -6.91
N HIS A 181 -14.43 -16.54 -8.24
CA HIS A 181 -13.31 -16.28 -9.16
C HIS A 181 -12.13 -17.26 -8.98
N LEU A 182 -12.37 -18.45 -8.44
CA LEU A 182 -11.33 -19.46 -8.21
C LEU A 182 -11.38 -20.60 -9.24
N HIS A 183 -12.57 -21.08 -9.58
CA HIS A 183 -12.72 -22.27 -10.44
C HIS A 183 -14.01 -22.30 -11.28
N GLU A 184 -14.85 -21.30 -11.21
CA GLU A 184 -16.14 -21.31 -11.87
C GLU A 184 -15.99 -21.17 -13.40
N PRO A 185 -16.75 -21.97 -14.18
CA PRO A 185 -16.74 -21.85 -15.63
C PRO A 185 -17.40 -20.53 -16.08
N GLY A 186 -16.79 -19.85 -17.04
CA GLY A 186 -17.27 -18.55 -17.52
C GLY A 186 -17.01 -17.42 -16.51
N CYS A 187 -15.91 -17.50 -15.78
CA CYS A 187 -15.45 -16.46 -14.87
C CYS A 187 -14.62 -15.42 -15.63
N GLY A 188 -15.09 -14.17 -15.66
CA GLY A 188 -14.39 -13.06 -16.32
C GLY A 188 -13.00 -12.79 -15.73
N VAL A 189 -12.81 -12.99 -14.43
CA VAL A 189 -11.51 -12.84 -13.76
C VAL A 189 -10.52 -13.92 -14.23
N LEU A 190 -10.95 -15.18 -14.33
CA LEU A 190 -10.10 -16.26 -14.84
C LEU A 190 -9.77 -16.10 -16.34
N ASP A 191 -10.67 -15.50 -17.12
CA ASP A 191 -10.40 -15.18 -18.51
C ASP A 191 -9.42 -14.01 -18.62
N ALA A 192 -9.52 -13.00 -17.76
CA ALA A 192 -8.57 -11.89 -17.69
C ALA A 192 -7.15 -12.33 -17.31
N LEU A 193 -6.96 -13.45 -16.60
CA LEU A 193 -5.63 -14.01 -16.34
C LEU A 193 -4.91 -14.50 -17.60
N LYS A 194 -5.65 -14.85 -18.65
CA LYS A 194 -5.10 -15.29 -19.95
C LYS A 194 -4.66 -14.13 -20.82
N MET A 195 -5.02 -12.90 -20.43
CA MET A 195 -4.70 -11.68 -21.16
C MET A 195 -3.41 -11.06 -20.62
N PRO A 196 -2.58 -10.43 -21.47
CA PRO A 196 -1.43 -9.69 -20.98
C PRO A 196 -1.90 -8.45 -20.16
N PRO A 197 -1.15 -8.02 -19.12
CA PRO A 197 -1.49 -6.83 -18.34
C PRO A 197 -1.63 -5.55 -19.18
N SER A 198 -0.89 -5.44 -20.30
CA SER A 198 -0.98 -4.33 -21.26
C SER A 198 -2.32 -4.24 -22.00
N ALA A 199 -3.06 -5.35 -22.05
CA ALA A 199 -4.41 -5.43 -22.62
C ALA A 199 -5.51 -5.45 -21.54
N GLY A 200 -5.19 -5.03 -20.31
CA GLY A 200 -6.14 -5.01 -19.20
C GLY A 200 -6.22 -6.33 -18.41
N GLY A 201 -5.32 -7.28 -18.69
CA GLY A 201 -5.27 -8.55 -17.93
C GLY A 201 -4.80 -8.38 -16.49
N ILE A 202 -5.10 -9.38 -15.67
CA ILE A 202 -4.70 -9.44 -14.27
C ILE A 202 -3.34 -10.13 -14.17
N SER A 203 -2.40 -9.58 -13.38
CA SER A 203 -1.12 -10.26 -13.17
C SER A 203 -1.28 -11.51 -12.30
N ALA A 204 -0.48 -12.53 -12.58
CA ALA A 204 -0.49 -13.80 -11.81
C ALA A 204 -0.23 -13.56 -10.31
N THR A 205 0.66 -12.60 -9.96
CA THR A 205 0.95 -12.24 -8.56
C THR A 205 -0.29 -11.65 -7.87
N ARG A 206 -1.00 -10.74 -8.54
CA ARG A 206 -2.22 -10.12 -7.98
C ARG A 206 -3.31 -11.16 -7.78
N TYR A 207 -3.51 -12.03 -8.75
CA TYR A 207 -4.49 -13.12 -8.62
C TYR A 207 -4.10 -14.11 -7.52
N LYS A 208 -2.81 -14.46 -7.40
CA LYS A 208 -2.35 -15.32 -6.30
C LYS A 208 -2.66 -14.69 -4.94
N ILE A 209 -2.40 -13.39 -4.77
CA ILE A 209 -2.76 -12.67 -3.53
C ILE A 209 -4.26 -12.75 -3.27
N TYR A 210 -5.09 -12.55 -4.30
CA TYR A 210 -6.54 -12.69 -4.18
C TYR A 210 -6.94 -14.08 -3.68
N SER A 211 -6.45 -15.14 -4.33
CA SER A 211 -6.81 -16.52 -3.98
C SER A 211 -6.35 -16.91 -2.56
N ASP A 212 -5.14 -16.49 -2.17
CA ASP A 212 -4.60 -16.74 -0.83
C ASP A 212 -5.45 -16.03 0.24
N LEU A 213 -5.81 -14.76 0.00
CA LEU A 213 -6.65 -14.00 0.92
C LEU A 213 -8.08 -14.52 0.98
N PHE A 214 -8.65 -14.94 -0.14
CA PHE A 214 -9.99 -15.55 -0.17
C PHE A 214 -10.02 -16.83 0.66
N ALA A 215 -9.01 -17.68 0.52
CA ALA A 215 -8.87 -18.90 1.32
C ALA A 215 -8.73 -18.59 2.81
N GLU A 216 -7.91 -17.59 3.17
CA GLU A 216 -7.73 -17.14 4.56
C GLU A 216 -9.05 -16.64 5.17
N LEU A 217 -9.77 -15.77 4.46
CA LEU A 217 -11.03 -15.19 4.93
C LEU A 217 -12.17 -16.22 5.01
N SER A 218 -12.09 -17.30 4.24
CA SER A 218 -13.08 -18.39 4.23
C SER A 218 -12.88 -19.40 5.34
N GLN A 219 -11.79 -19.33 6.12
CA GLN A 219 -11.56 -20.25 7.23
C GLN A 219 -12.55 -19.99 8.37
N PRO A 220 -13.10 -21.05 8.98
CA PRO A 220 -13.95 -20.92 10.16
C PRO A 220 -13.13 -20.26 11.29
N ARG A 221 -13.73 -19.27 11.93
CA ARG A 221 -13.15 -18.61 13.12
C ARG A 221 -13.72 -19.28 14.35
N TYR A 222 -12.86 -19.84 15.14
CA TYR A 222 -13.18 -20.39 16.46
C TYR A 222 -12.95 -19.36 17.54
#